data_874665ba68a398282f1670b51dc8efb4
#
_entry.id   874665ba68a398282f1670b51dc8efb4
#
_cell.length_a   1.000
_cell.length_b   1.000
_cell.length_c   1.000
_cell.angle_alpha   90.00
_cell.angle_beta   90.00
_cell.angle_gamma   90.00
#
_symmetry.space_group_name_H-M   'P 1'
#
loop_
_entity.id
_entity.type
_entity.pdbx_description
1 polymer ?
#
loop_
_entity_poly.entity_id
_entity_poly.type
_entity_poly.pdbx_seq_one_letter_code
_entity_poly.pdbx_strand_id
1 'polypeptide(L)'
;MAALLWGAPLTAQAQCRLALVLALDVSASVDAEEYDLQRLGLAAALDAPDVRDAILRGQNGSVALAVFEWSGRFQQDLHLDWTLLQSHADIDRAVLALGNISRSFEGYPTSVGQALGYAASLLKRGPACDRRVIDMSGDGINNYGYGPAEAYRHFPLRDVQVNGLVILGDDAEVEAFYRREVIRGPGAFVELSAGFEGFRAAMTRKLFREINDMMLGHADAPRLSPHG
;
A
#
# COMPACT_ATOMS: atom_id res chain seq x y z
N MET A 1 7.42 -48.58 32.80
CA MET A 1 8.12 -47.65 31.89
C MET A 1 7.15 -46.61 31.40
N ALA A 2 7.20 -45.39 31.90
CA ALA A 2 6.32 -44.29 31.49
C ALA A 2 7.03 -43.47 30.42
N ALA A 3 6.50 -43.39 29.22
CA ALA A 3 7.03 -42.61 28.15
C ALA A 3 6.60 -41.14 28.33
N LEU A 4 7.53 -40.25 28.62
CA LEU A 4 7.34 -38.80 28.61
C LEU A 4 7.25 -38.31 27.16
N LEU A 5 6.05 -37.97 26.72
CA LEU A 5 5.82 -37.24 25.47
C LEU A 5 6.26 -35.77 25.67
N TRP A 6 7.39 -35.41 25.13
CA TRP A 6 7.82 -34.01 24.99
C TRP A 6 7.01 -33.38 23.85
N GLY A 7 6.03 -32.59 24.20
CA GLY A 7 5.35 -31.70 23.26
C GLY A 7 6.33 -30.61 22.83
N ALA A 8 6.68 -30.57 21.52
CA ALA A 8 7.42 -29.47 20.96
C ALA A 8 6.57 -28.18 21.09
N PRO A 9 7.17 -27.04 21.50
CA PRO A 9 6.44 -25.76 21.52
C PRO A 9 6.01 -25.44 20.09
N LEU A 10 4.72 -25.28 19.88
CA LEU A 10 4.15 -24.62 18.68
C LEU A 10 4.67 -23.18 18.73
N THR A 11 5.64 -22.85 17.89
CA THR A 11 6.01 -21.45 17.65
C THR A 11 4.80 -20.78 17.04
N ALA A 12 4.12 -19.94 17.81
CA ALA A 12 3.10 -19.04 17.29
C ALA A 12 3.77 -18.19 16.21
N GLN A 13 3.46 -18.51 14.95
CA GLN A 13 3.93 -17.70 13.82
C GLN A 13 3.28 -16.33 13.99
N ALA A 14 4.10 -15.27 14.04
CA ALA A 14 3.58 -13.91 14.22
C ALA A 14 2.55 -13.65 13.13
N GLN A 15 1.30 -13.47 13.53
CA GLN A 15 0.18 -13.29 12.60
C GLN A 15 0.39 -11.97 11.83
N CYS A 16 0.26 -12.01 10.51
CA CYS A 16 0.30 -10.81 9.68
C CYS A 16 -1.11 -10.29 9.48
N ARG A 17 -1.39 -9.09 9.98
CA ARG A 17 -2.73 -8.48 9.87
C ARG A 17 -2.96 -7.70 8.58
N LEU A 18 -1.89 -7.14 7.98
CA LEU A 18 -1.97 -6.31 6.78
C LEU A 18 -0.77 -6.53 5.88
N ALA A 19 -1.01 -6.91 4.62
CA ALA A 19 -0.07 -6.79 3.52
C ALA A 19 -0.39 -5.50 2.76
N LEU A 20 0.51 -4.51 2.83
CA LEU A 20 0.37 -3.21 2.19
C LEU A 20 1.41 -3.06 1.09
N VAL A 21 0.96 -2.81 -0.13
CA VAL A 21 1.80 -2.49 -1.28
C VAL A 21 1.60 -1.02 -1.61
N LEU A 22 2.67 -0.22 -1.57
CA LEU A 22 2.67 1.17 -2.01
C LEU A 22 3.25 1.25 -3.41
N ALA A 23 2.51 1.85 -4.33
CA ALA A 23 2.85 1.99 -5.74
C ALA A 23 2.98 3.49 -6.07
N LEU A 24 4.20 3.95 -6.34
CA LEU A 24 4.53 5.35 -6.57
C LEU A 24 4.66 5.63 -8.07
N ASP A 25 3.86 6.55 -8.59
CA ASP A 25 3.96 7.04 -9.95
C ASP A 25 5.26 7.86 -10.14
N VAL A 26 6.05 7.47 -11.13
CA VAL A 26 7.23 8.20 -11.57
C VAL A 26 7.18 8.43 -13.09
N SER A 27 5.96 8.59 -13.64
CA SER A 27 5.73 8.85 -15.05
C SER A 27 6.28 10.22 -15.50
N ALA A 28 6.18 10.51 -16.78
CA ALA A 28 6.80 11.69 -17.40
C ALA A 28 6.29 13.04 -16.88
N SER A 29 5.12 13.07 -16.23
CA SER A 29 4.56 14.26 -15.57
C SER A 29 5.32 14.65 -14.30
N VAL A 30 5.92 13.67 -13.62
CA VAL A 30 6.66 13.89 -12.36
C VAL A 30 8.06 14.41 -12.68
N ASP A 31 8.38 15.62 -12.26
CA ASP A 31 9.74 16.17 -12.40
C ASP A 31 10.68 15.72 -11.27
N ALA A 32 11.93 16.19 -11.27
CA ALA A 32 12.93 15.77 -10.29
C ALA A 32 12.65 16.30 -8.86
N GLU A 33 12.12 17.52 -8.74
CA GLU A 33 11.77 18.12 -7.47
C GLU A 33 10.52 17.44 -6.87
N GLU A 34 9.53 17.20 -7.69
CA GLU A 34 8.30 16.46 -7.34
C GLU A 34 8.61 15.03 -6.91
N TYR A 35 9.54 14.36 -7.61
CA TYR A 35 10.01 13.03 -7.20
C TYR A 35 10.64 13.06 -5.80
N ASP A 36 11.48 14.04 -5.51
CA ASP A 36 12.09 14.19 -4.18
C ASP A 36 11.07 14.48 -3.10
N LEU A 37 10.06 15.32 -3.38
CA LEU A 37 8.94 15.58 -2.47
C LEU A 37 8.13 14.30 -2.19
N GLN A 38 7.87 13.48 -3.22
CA GLN A 38 7.16 12.21 -3.10
C GLN A 38 7.96 11.20 -2.26
N ARG A 39 9.21 10.97 -2.62
CA ARG A 39 10.12 10.02 -1.96
C ARG A 39 10.36 10.36 -0.49
N LEU A 40 10.78 11.61 -0.22
CA LEU A 40 11.03 12.09 1.15
C LEU A 40 9.73 12.21 1.93
N GLY A 41 8.65 12.59 1.25
CA GLY A 41 7.30 12.65 1.83
C GLY A 41 6.80 11.29 2.30
N LEU A 42 7.03 10.21 1.52
CA LEU A 42 6.71 8.85 1.91
C LEU A 42 7.50 8.39 3.13
N ALA A 43 8.84 8.59 3.11
CA ALA A 43 9.69 8.23 4.24
C ALA A 43 9.26 8.96 5.52
N ALA A 44 8.98 10.27 5.43
CA ALA A 44 8.52 11.06 6.56
C ALA A 44 7.09 10.70 7.03
N ALA A 45 6.21 10.26 6.12
CA ALA A 45 4.87 9.79 6.48
C ALA A 45 4.93 8.45 7.24
N LEU A 46 5.79 7.53 6.81
CA LEU A 46 6.02 6.26 7.52
C LEU A 46 6.64 6.49 8.91
N ASP A 47 7.48 7.53 9.05
CA ASP A 47 8.13 7.93 10.29
C ASP A 47 7.22 8.73 11.24
N ALA A 48 6.04 9.17 10.80
CA ALA A 48 5.13 9.95 11.62
C ALA A 48 4.71 9.18 12.87
N PRO A 49 4.69 9.84 14.07
CA PRO A 49 4.41 9.16 15.34
C PRO A 49 3.11 8.36 15.33
N ASP A 50 2.04 8.93 14.78
CA ASP A 50 0.73 8.27 14.72
C ASP A 50 0.74 7.03 13.82
N VAL A 51 1.50 7.07 12.72
CA VAL A 51 1.66 5.93 11.79
C VAL A 51 2.50 4.84 12.45
N ARG A 52 3.62 5.19 13.08
CA ARG A 52 4.46 4.24 13.85
C ARG A 52 3.65 3.57 14.96
N ASP A 53 2.88 4.34 15.68
CA ASP A 53 1.99 3.84 16.73
C ASP A 53 0.91 2.90 16.16
N ALA A 54 0.30 3.26 15.03
CA ALA A 54 -0.69 2.41 14.37
C ALA A 54 -0.07 1.08 13.90
N ILE A 55 1.17 1.09 13.40
CA ILE A 55 1.90 -0.11 13.01
C ILE A 55 2.15 -1.02 14.23
N LEU A 56 2.64 -0.47 15.33
CA LEU A 56 3.14 -1.24 16.48
C LEU A 56 2.06 -1.62 17.51
N ARG A 57 1.00 -0.81 17.67
CA ARG A 57 -0.09 -1.08 18.63
C ARG A 57 -1.12 -2.10 18.17
N GLY A 58 -1.04 -2.58 16.93
CA GLY A 58 -1.96 -3.59 16.43
C GLY A 58 -1.83 -4.88 17.21
N GLN A 59 -2.79 -5.16 18.11
CA GLN A 59 -2.79 -6.36 18.97
C GLN A 59 -2.84 -7.69 18.20
N ASN A 60 -3.19 -7.64 16.91
CA ASN A 60 -3.48 -8.82 16.09
C ASN A 60 -2.45 -9.08 14.98
N GLY A 61 -1.20 -8.73 15.18
CA GLY A 61 -0.15 -9.09 14.22
C GLY A 61 0.58 -7.90 13.59
N SER A 62 1.54 -8.23 12.74
CA SER A 62 2.42 -7.29 12.06
C SER A 62 1.81 -6.68 10.80
N VAL A 63 2.38 -5.57 10.36
CA VAL A 63 2.19 -5.01 9.02
C VAL A 63 3.35 -5.46 8.14
N ALA A 64 3.06 -6.01 6.98
CA ALA A 64 4.03 -6.29 5.94
C ALA A 64 3.93 -5.19 4.87
N LEU A 65 5.05 -4.56 4.57
CA LEU A 65 5.15 -3.44 3.62
C LEU A 65 6.01 -3.86 2.43
N ALA A 66 5.55 -3.52 1.22
CA ALA A 66 6.35 -3.52 0.00
C ALA A 66 6.13 -2.20 -0.73
N VAL A 67 7.18 -1.65 -1.37
CA VAL A 67 7.12 -0.36 -2.08
C VAL A 67 7.79 -0.49 -3.44
N PHE A 68 7.12 -0.05 -4.48
CA PHE A 68 7.67 0.00 -5.83
C PHE A 68 7.33 1.28 -6.56
N GLU A 69 8.18 1.66 -7.49
CA GLU A 69 7.93 2.71 -8.47
C GLU A 69 7.35 2.14 -9.75
N TRP A 70 6.50 2.93 -10.42
CA TRP A 70 5.92 2.54 -11.69
C TRP A 70 5.73 3.73 -12.63
N SER A 71 5.75 3.43 -13.93
CA SER A 71 5.35 4.38 -14.98
C SER A 71 4.77 3.64 -16.19
N GLY A 72 5.55 3.29 -17.21
CA GLY A 72 5.11 2.60 -18.41
C GLY A 72 4.87 1.11 -18.23
N ARG A 73 4.75 0.42 -19.38
CA ARG A 73 4.37 -1.00 -19.45
C ARG A 73 5.35 -1.95 -18.74
N PHE A 74 6.65 -1.67 -18.81
CA PHE A 74 7.72 -2.50 -18.27
C PHE A 74 8.59 -1.75 -17.26
N GLN A 75 8.13 -0.61 -16.82
CA GLN A 75 8.80 0.28 -15.89
C GLN A 75 8.18 0.13 -14.51
N GLN A 76 8.46 -0.99 -13.85
CA GLN A 76 8.16 -1.23 -12.43
C GLN A 76 9.46 -1.65 -11.74
N ASP A 77 9.82 -1.01 -10.66
CA ASP A 77 11.02 -1.31 -9.88
C ASP A 77 10.69 -1.41 -8.39
N LEU A 78 11.13 -2.51 -7.78
CA LEU A 78 10.86 -2.82 -6.38
C LEU A 78 11.95 -2.23 -5.48
N HIS A 79 11.64 -1.18 -4.75
CA HIS A 79 12.58 -0.50 -3.85
C HIS A 79 12.60 -1.08 -2.44
N LEU A 80 11.47 -1.55 -1.94
CA LEU A 80 11.37 -2.26 -0.67
C LEU A 80 10.59 -3.55 -0.89
N ASP A 81 11.27 -4.69 -0.81
CA ASP A 81 10.60 -5.99 -0.81
C ASP A 81 9.93 -6.26 0.53
N TRP A 82 9.04 -7.24 0.58
CA TRP A 82 8.24 -7.56 1.75
C TRP A 82 9.02 -7.50 3.05
N THR A 83 8.75 -6.49 3.83
CA THR A 83 9.38 -6.20 5.12
C THR A 83 8.32 -6.20 6.21
N LEU A 84 8.49 -7.05 7.24
CA LEU A 84 7.61 -7.06 8.40
C LEU A 84 8.02 -5.94 9.35
N LEU A 85 7.08 -5.06 9.66
CA LEU A 85 7.24 -3.96 10.59
C LEU A 85 6.73 -4.38 11.97
N GLN A 86 7.63 -4.87 12.82
CA GLN A 86 7.30 -5.44 14.14
C GLN A 86 7.93 -4.65 15.30
N SER A 87 8.85 -3.75 14.99
CA SER A 87 9.56 -2.93 15.96
C SER A 87 9.89 -1.55 15.42
N HIS A 88 10.23 -0.62 16.30
CA HIS A 88 10.76 0.69 15.87
C HIS A 88 11.96 0.55 14.95
N ALA A 89 12.86 -0.40 15.22
CA ALA A 89 14.03 -0.64 14.39
C ALA A 89 13.68 -1.14 12.97
N ASP A 90 12.59 -1.90 12.80
CA ASP A 90 12.11 -2.30 11.47
C ASP A 90 11.61 -1.10 10.70
N ILE A 91 10.85 -0.23 11.36
CA ILE A 91 10.34 1.00 10.75
C ILE A 91 11.51 1.93 10.40
N ASP A 92 12.49 2.11 11.29
CA ASP A 92 13.67 2.93 11.02
C ASP A 92 14.44 2.46 9.77
N ARG A 93 14.62 1.14 9.62
CA ARG A 93 15.25 0.57 8.40
C ARG A 93 14.44 0.83 7.15
N ALA A 94 13.13 0.68 7.21
CA ALA A 94 12.26 0.96 6.07
C ALA A 94 12.29 2.46 5.70
N VAL A 95 12.20 3.35 6.68
CA VAL A 95 12.31 4.81 6.49
C VAL A 95 13.64 5.19 5.85
N LEU A 96 14.75 4.66 6.36
CA LEU A 96 16.08 4.92 5.79
C LEU A 96 16.20 4.38 4.36
N ALA A 97 15.69 3.18 4.09
CA ALA A 97 15.70 2.61 2.75
C ALA A 97 14.92 3.50 1.77
N LEU A 98 13.69 3.89 2.12
CA LEU A 98 12.83 4.73 1.28
C LEU A 98 13.38 6.15 1.10
N GLY A 99 14.00 6.73 2.14
CA GLY A 99 14.64 8.04 2.04
C GLY A 99 15.86 8.08 1.11
N ASN A 100 16.45 6.93 0.79
CA ASN A 100 17.65 6.81 -0.05
C ASN A 100 17.41 6.18 -1.43
N ILE A 101 16.16 5.90 -1.80
CA ILE A 101 15.88 5.40 -3.16
C ILE A 101 16.23 6.46 -4.20
N SER A 102 16.60 6.01 -5.39
CA SER A 102 16.81 6.85 -6.56
C SER A 102 15.75 6.50 -7.59
N ARG A 103 15.28 7.50 -8.35
CA ARG A 103 14.31 7.32 -9.41
C ARG A 103 14.79 6.28 -10.42
N SER A 104 13.99 5.25 -10.66
CA SER A 104 14.35 4.15 -11.56
C SER A 104 14.07 4.46 -13.02
N PHE A 105 13.03 5.27 -13.28
CA PHE A 105 12.56 5.56 -14.64
C PHE A 105 12.23 7.04 -14.80
N GLU A 106 12.46 7.57 -16.00
CA GLU A 106 12.18 8.95 -16.36
C GLU A 106 11.64 9.03 -17.80
N GLY A 107 10.64 9.89 -18.03
CA GLY A 107 10.13 10.14 -19.38
C GLY A 107 9.24 9.05 -19.97
N TYR A 108 8.72 8.12 -19.15
CA TYR A 108 7.79 7.09 -19.59
C TYR A 108 6.31 7.47 -19.32
N PRO A 109 5.36 6.91 -20.11
CA PRO A 109 3.94 7.19 -19.94
C PRO A 109 3.36 6.58 -18.67
N THR A 110 2.09 6.88 -18.38
CA THR A 110 1.34 6.44 -17.20
C THR A 110 0.55 5.18 -17.50
N SER A 111 0.92 4.03 -16.90
CA SER A 111 0.31 2.72 -17.12
C SER A 111 -0.25 2.12 -15.82
N VAL A 112 -1.37 2.66 -15.34
CA VAL A 112 -2.00 2.28 -14.06
C VAL A 112 -2.40 0.80 -14.05
N GLY A 113 -2.91 0.28 -15.17
CA GLY A 113 -3.27 -1.13 -15.27
C GLY A 113 -2.08 -2.09 -15.09
N GLN A 114 -0.92 -1.75 -15.67
CA GLN A 114 0.31 -2.52 -15.47
C GLN A 114 0.82 -2.44 -14.03
N ALA A 115 0.73 -1.28 -13.42
CA ALA A 115 1.09 -1.11 -12.00
C ALA A 115 0.21 -1.97 -11.09
N LEU A 116 -1.11 -2.03 -11.33
CA LEU A 116 -2.04 -2.93 -10.63
C LEU A 116 -1.68 -4.41 -10.83
N GLY A 117 -1.31 -4.80 -12.06
CA GLY A 117 -0.87 -6.17 -12.37
C GLY A 117 0.42 -6.54 -11.64
N TYR A 118 1.38 -5.62 -11.57
CA TYR A 118 2.62 -5.82 -10.82
C TYR A 118 2.35 -5.93 -9.31
N ALA A 119 1.54 -5.03 -8.74
CA ALA A 119 1.13 -5.08 -7.34
C ALA A 119 0.42 -6.40 -6.98
N ALA A 120 -0.47 -6.91 -7.86
CA ALA A 120 -1.10 -8.21 -7.70
C ALA A 120 -0.08 -9.36 -7.66
N SER A 121 0.98 -9.26 -8.47
CA SER A 121 2.08 -10.23 -8.48
C SER A 121 2.92 -10.18 -7.21
N LEU A 122 3.14 -9.00 -6.63
CA LEU A 122 3.77 -8.82 -5.32
C LEU A 122 2.91 -9.47 -4.22
N LEU A 123 1.61 -9.18 -4.17
CA LEU A 123 0.68 -9.77 -3.20
C LEU A 123 0.63 -11.29 -3.29
N LYS A 124 0.71 -11.87 -4.50
CA LYS A 124 0.71 -13.32 -4.71
C LYS A 124 1.92 -14.02 -4.06
N ARG A 125 3.09 -13.37 -4.04
CA ARG A 125 4.33 -13.90 -3.45
C ARG A 125 4.60 -13.39 -2.03
N GLY A 126 3.76 -12.48 -1.55
CA GLY A 126 3.88 -11.87 -0.23
C GLY A 126 3.43 -12.77 0.90
N PRO A 127 3.56 -12.31 2.14
CA PRO A 127 3.10 -13.05 3.31
C PRO A 127 1.58 -13.21 3.29
N ALA A 128 1.10 -14.31 3.87
CA ALA A 128 -0.31 -14.51 4.12
C ALA A 128 -0.76 -13.60 5.28
N CYS A 129 -1.54 -12.57 4.95
CA CYS A 129 -2.06 -11.60 5.91
C CYS A 129 -3.59 -11.58 5.85
N ASP A 130 -4.23 -11.16 6.94
CA ASP A 130 -5.69 -11.09 7.05
C ASP A 130 -6.31 -10.10 6.06
N ARG A 131 -5.61 -8.98 5.81
CA ARG A 131 -5.98 -7.96 4.81
C ARG A 131 -4.88 -7.75 3.79
N ARG A 132 -5.30 -7.44 2.55
CA ARG A 132 -4.40 -7.10 1.44
C ARG A 132 -4.83 -5.77 0.85
N VAL A 133 -3.93 -4.80 0.85
CA VAL A 133 -4.18 -3.43 0.37
C VAL A 133 -3.12 -3.05 -0.66
N ILE A 134 -3.56 -2.44 -1.75
CA ILE A 134 -2.73 -1.73 -2.71
C ILE A 134 -3.05 -0.25 -2.58
N ASP A 135 -2.03 0.56 -2.37
CA ASP A 135 -2.09 2.02 -2.41
C ASP A 135 -1.46 2.50 -3.72
N MET A 136 -2.30 3.08 -4.58
CA MET A 136 -1.89 3.64 -5.87
C MET A 136 -1.75 5.16 -5.75
N SER A 137 -0.53 5.68 -5.81
CA SER A 137 -0.26 7.13 -5.83
C SER A 137 0.05 7.58 -7.25
N GLY A 138 -0.52 8.73 -7.68
CA GLY A 138 -0.20 9.33 -8.98
C GLY A 138 -0.94 10.63 -9.24
N ASP A 139 -0.46 11.35 -10.25
CA ASP A 139 -0.91 12.67 -10.71
C ASP A 139 -1.60 12.63 -12.10
N GLY A 140 -1.70 11.44 -12.71
CA GLY A 140 -2.24 11.28 -14.08
C GLY A 140 -3.22 10.12 -14.26
N ILE A 141 -3.93 10.15 -15.39
CA ILE A 141 -4.80 9.07 -15.85
C ILE A 141 -4.00 8.02 -16.62
N ASN A 142 -4.58 6.82 -16.80
CA ASN A 142 -3.96 5.79 -17.64
C ASN A 142 -3.91 6.23 -19.11
N ASN A 143 -2.73 6.47 -19.65
CA ASN A 143 -2.54 6.91 -21.04
C ASN A 143 -1.75 5.92 -21.91
N TYR A 144 -1.31 4.78 -21.34
CA TYR A 144 -0.59 3.75 -22.06
C TYR A 144 -0.91 2.34 -21.56
N GLY A 145 -0.88 1.36 -22.46
CA GLY A 145 -1.12 -0.05 -22.15
C GLY A 145 -2.59 -0.34 -21.78
N TYR A 146 -2.81 -1.44 -21.06
CA TYR A 146 -4.16 -1.76 -20.59
C TYR A 146 -4.52 -0.95 -19.33
N GLY A 147 -5.79 -0.62 -19.19
CA GLY A 147 -6.29 0.16 -18.06
C GLY A 147 -6.66 -0.69 -16.85
N PRO A 148 -7.10 -0.04 -15.75
CA PRO A 148 -7.47 -0.72 -14.51
C PRO A 148 -8.54 -1.80 -14.69
N ALA A 149 -9.55 -1.58 -15.53
CA ALA A 149 -10.62 -2.54 -15.78
C ALA A 149 -10.11 -3.88 -16.32
N GLU A 150 -9.06 -3.87 -17.13
CA GLU A 150 -8.42 -5.09 -17.64
C GLU A 150 -7.57 -5.76 -16.56
N ALA A 151 -6.85 -4.98 -15.76
CA ALA A 151 -6.12 -5.51 -14.62
C ALA A 151 -7.05 -6.26 -13.67
N TYR A 152 -8.19 -5.70 -13.31
CA TYR A 152 -9.19 -6.34 -12.44
C TYR A 152 -9.83 -7.59 -13.03
N ARG A 153 -9.88 -7.73 -14.35
CA ARG A 153 -10.38 -8.95 -15.00
C ARG A 153 -9.36 -10.09 -15.01
N HIS A 154 -8.08 -9.77 -15.12
CA HIS A 154 -7.04 -10.75 -15.40
C HIS A 154 -6.14 -11.10 -14.22
N PHE A 155 -6.10 -10.26 -13.18
CA PHE A 155 -5.29 -10.50 -11.98
C PHE A 155 -6.15 -10.83 -10.76
N PRO A 156 -5.61 -11.60 -9.78
CA PRO A 156 -6.35 -12.05 -8.59
C PRO A 156 -6.54 -10.94 -7.55
N LEU A 157 -7.27 -9.89 -7.91
CA LEU A 157 -7.53 -8.70 -7.10
C LEU A 157 -8.93 -8.69 -6.46
N ARG A 158 -9.68 -9.81 -6.49
CA ARG A 158 -11.06 -9.86 -6.00
C ARG A 158 -11.17 -9.48 -4.52
N ASP A 159 -10.27 -10.00 -3.68
CA ASP A 159 -10.26 -9.80 -2.22
C ASP A 159 -9.16 -8.82 -1.79
N VAL A 160 -8.81 -7.90 -2.66
CA VAL A 160 -7.81 -6.86 -2.42
C VAL A 160 -8.53 -5.52 -2.38
N GLN A 161 -8.27 -4.74 -1.35
CA GLN A 161 -8.67 -3.34 -1.29
C GLN A 161 -7.64 -2.51 -2.06
N VAL A 162 -8.09 -1.72 -3.02
CA VAL A 162 -7.24 -0.78 -3.76
C VAL A 162 -7.67 0.63 -3.42
N ASN A 163 -6.79 1.38 -2.81
CA ASN A 163 -6.98 2.80 -2.48
C ASN A 163 -6.15 3.68 -3.42
N GLY A 164 -6.51 4.96 -3.51
CA GLY A 164 -5.78 5.94 -4.31
C GLY A 164 -5.24 7.08 -3.45
N LEU A 165 -4.04 7.57 -3.75
CA LEU A 165 -3.59 8.90 -3.38
C LEU A 165 -3.46 9.70 -4.68
N VAL A 166 -4.35 10.65 -4.86
CA VAL A 166 -4.37 11.52 -6.03
C VAL A 166 -3.60 12.80 -5.72
N ILE A 167 -2.57 13.05 -6.50
CA ILE A 167 -1.82 14.31 -6.45
C ILE A 167 -2.49 15.25 -7.43
N LEU A 168 -3.12 16.30 -6.91
CA LEU A 168 -3.83 17.30 -7.72
C LEU A 168 -2.79 18.21 -8.40
N GLY A 169 -2.95 18.40 -9.70
CA GLY A 169 -2.08 19.20 -10.54
C GLY A 169 -2.83 19.66 -11.80
N ASP A 170 -2.16 19.60 -12.94
CA ASP A 170 -2.68 20.08 -14.21
C ASP A 170 -3.82 19.23 -14.80
N ASP A 171 -3.85 17.93 -14.47
CA ASP A 171 -4.91 17.02 -14.96
C ASP A 171 -6.14 17.06 -14.04
N ALA A 172 -7.16 17.82 -14.45
CA ALA A 172 -8.42 17.93 -13.71
C ALA A 172 -9.24 16.63 -13.65
N GLU A 173 -8.95 15.62 -14.51
CA GLU A 173 -9.70 14.37 -14.59
C GLU A 173 -9.12 13.28 -13.67
N VAL A 174 -7.95 13.48 -13.08
CA VAL A 174 -7.25 12.44 -12.32
C VAL A 174 -8.05 11.94 -11.12
N GLU A 175 -8.69 12.83 -10.36
CA GLU A 175 -9.54 12.43 -9.23
C GLU A 175 -10.74 11.59 -9.69
N ALA A 176 -11.45 12.04 -10.72
CA ALA A 176 -12.59 11.34 -11.27
C ALA A 176 -12.21 9.98 -11.83
N PHE A 177 -11.05 9.86 -12.48
CA PHE A 177 -10.49 8.61 -12.98
C PHE A 177 -10.18 7.63 -11.84
N TYR A 178 -9.48 8.08 -10.79
CA TYR A 178 -9.17 7.22 -9.64
C TYR A 178 -10.43 6.72 -8.95
N ARG A 179 -11.41 7.59 -8.72
CA ARG A 179 -12.69 7.22 -8.08
C ARG A 179 -13.49 6.23 -8.91
N ARG A 180 -13.47 6.34 -10.23
CA ARG A 180 -14.27 5.51 -11.14
C ARG A 180 -13.57 4.20 -11.51
N GLU A 181 -12.26 4.23 -11.71
CA GLU A 181 -11.54 3.13 -12.35
C GLU A 181 -10.47 2.47 -11.48
N VAL A 182 -9.83 3.23 -10.58
CA VAL A 182 -8.68 2.72 -9.82
C VAL A 182 -9.08 2.10 -8.49
N ILE A 183 -9.84 2.83 -7.65
CA ILE A 183 -10.18 2.29 -6.33
C ILE A 183 -11.15 1.12 -6.42
N ARG A 184 -10.96 0.11 -5.54
CA ARG A 184 -11.78 -1.10 -5.53
C ARG A 184 -11.78 -1.81 -4.18
N GLY A 185 -12.90 -2.48 -3.90
CA GLY A 185 -13.08 -3.29 -2.71
C GLY A 185 -13.80 -2.56 -1.58
N PRO A 186 -14.27 -3.30 -0.56
CA PRO A 186 -14.98 -2.71 0.58
C PRO A 186 -14.11 -1.67 1.31
N GLY A 187 -14.68 -0.49 1.57
CA GLY A 187 -13.98 0.59 2.25
C GLY A 187 -12.90 1.32 1.44
N ALA A 188 -12.76 1.00 0.13
CA ALA A 188 -11.81 1.68 -0.74
C ALA A 188 -12.08 3.19 -0.80
N PHE A 189 -11.02 3.98 -0.81
CA PHE A 189 -11.10 5.44 -0.78
C PHE A 189 -10.01 6.12 -1.59
N VAL A 190 -10.24 7.38 -1.89
CA VAL A 190 -9.24 8.30 -2.45
C VAL A 190 -8.86 9.32 -1.38
N GLU A 191 -7.57 9.49 -1.16
CA GLU A 191 -6.98 10.61 -0.44
C GLU A 191 -6.47 11.62 -1.46
N LEU A 192 -6.67 12.92 -1.18
CA LEU A 192 -6.24 13.99 -2.07
C LEU A 192 -5.00 14.69 -1.49
N SER A 193 -4.01 14.91 -2.34
CA SER A 193 -2.86 15.77 -2.09
C SER A 193 -2.98 17.06 -2.88
N ALA A 194 -2.75 18.19 -2.22
CA ALA A 194 -2.67 19.50 -2.88
C ALA A 194 -1.26 19.67 -3.48
N GLY A 195 -1.06 19.10 -4.69
CA GLY A 195 0.24 19.04 -5.31
C GLY A 195 1.22 18.09 -4.60
N PHE A 196 2.47 18.08 -5.06
CA PHE A 196 3.53 17.27 -4.45
C PHE A 196 3.97 17.82 -3.08
N GLU A 197 3.88 19.13 -2.84
CA GLU A 197 4.14 19.70 -1.52
C GLU A 197 3.18 19.17 -0.44
N GLY A 198 1.96 18.84 -0.83
CA GLY A 198 0.95 18.25 0.05
C GLY A 198 1.13 16.76 0.30
N PHE A 199 1.98 16.07 -0.48
CA PHE A 199 2.09 14.61 -0.51
C PHE A 199 2.36 13.99 0.86
N ARG A 200 3.36 14.51 1.60
CA ARG A 200 3.68 14.02 2.95
C ARG A 200 2.46 14.00 3.87
N ALA A 201 1.71 15.10 3.91
CA ALA A 201 0.56 15.20 4.81
C ALA A 201 -0.58 14.27 4.37
N ALA A 202 -0.84 14.16 3.06
CA ALA A 202 -1.84 13.25 2.51
C ALA A 202 -1.45 11.78 2.75
N MET A 203 -0.20 11.41 2.49
CA MET A 203 0.31 10.06 2.73
C MET A 203 0.27 9.67 4.21
N THR A 204 0.58 10.59 5.12
CA THR A 204 0.48 10.34 6.57
C THR A 204 -0.96 9.99 6.97
N ARG A 205 -1.96 10.81 6.55
CA ARG A 205 -3.38 10.53 6.82
C ARG A 205 -3.82 9.21 6.23
N LYS A 206 -3.40 8.95 5.00
CA LYS A 206 -3.74 7.74 4.25
C LYS A 206 -3.18 6.48 4.92
N LEU A 207 -1.88 6.45 5.24
CA LEU A 207 -1.24 5.33 5.96
C LEU A 207 -1.90 5.09 7.32
N PHE A 208 -2.14 6.15 8.09
CA PHE A 208 -2.82 6.04 9.37
C PHE A 208 -4.19 5.38 9.22
N ARG A 209 -4.99 5.80 8.24
CA ARG A 209 -6.31 5.23 7.96
C ARG A 209 -6.21 3.76 7.55
N GLU A 210 -5.35 3.41 6.59
CA GLU A 210 -5.20 2.05 6.07
C GLU A 210 -4.77 1.05 7.15
N ILE A 211 -3.86 1.48 8.02
CA ILE A 211 -3.33 0.64 9.09
C ILE A 211 -4.36 0.46 10.22
N ASN A 212 -5.20 1.47 10.50
CA ASN A 212 -6.19 1.46 11.58
C ASN A 212 -7.57 0.90 11.17
N ASP A 213 -7.93 0.85 9.88
CA ASP A 213 -9.26 0.41 9.43
C ASP A 213 -9.67 -0.99 9.95
N MET A 214 -8.70 -1.79 10.40
CA MET A 214 -8.98 -3.07 11.08
C MET A 214 -9.58 -2.91 12.49
N MET A 215 -9.33 -1.78 13.16
CA MET A 215 -9.85 -1.56 14.51
C MET A 215 -11.35 -1.18 14.48
N LEU A 216 -11.85 -0.65 13.38
CA LEU A 216 -13.24 -0.20 13.24
C LEU A 216 -14.17 -1.31 12.69
N GLY A 217 -13.64 -2.27 11.94
CA GLY A 217 -14.43 -3.33 11.29
C GLY A 217 -14.86 -4.51 12.19
N HIS A 218 -14.32 -4.63 13.40
CA HIS A 218 -14.65 -5.73 14.33
C HIS A 218 -15.62 -5.33 15.47
N ALA A 219 -16.02 -4.06 15.55
CA ALA A 219 -16.90 -3.58 16.62
C ALA A 219 -18.39 -3.81 16.33
N ASP A 220 -18.82 -4.10 15.10
CA ASP A 220 -20.23 -4.11 14.68
C ASP A 220 -20.76 -5.42 14.07
N ALA A 221 -20.18 -6.57 14.39
CA ALA A 221 -20.87 -7.83 14.12
C ALA A 221 -21.74 -8.20 15.34
N PRO A 222 -23.08 -8.01 15.31
CA PRO A 222 -23.92 -8.51 16.38
C PRO A 222 -23.81 -10.03 16.42
N ARG A 223 -23.37 -10.57 17.55
CA ARG A 223 -23.44 -12.02 17.82
C ARG A 223 -24.91 -12.40 17.83
N LEU A 224 -25.37 -13.00 16.75
CA LEU A 224 -26.63 -13.71 16.77
C LEU A 224 -26.51 -14.88 17.77
N SER A 225 -27.10 -14.71 18.93
CA SER A 225 -27.25 -15.78 19.91
C SER A 225 -28.19 -16.83 19.32
N PRO A 226 -27.84 -18.12 19.35
CA PRO A 226 -28.77 -19.18 19.00
C PRO A 226 -29.60 -19.46 20.24
N HIS A 227 -30.81 -18.91 20.32
CA HIS A 227 -31.85 -19.36 21.22
C HIS A 227 -33.19 -19.32 20.50
N GLY A 228 -33.79 -20.52 20.42
CA GLY A 228 -35.13 -20.76 19.98
C GLY A 228 -35.28 -22.18 19.51
#